data_0b6bff015fec955c71a5a95db9e2cf6d
#
_entry.id   0b6bff015fec955c71a5a95db9e2cf6d
#
_cell.length_a   1.000
_cell.length_b   1.000
_cell.length_c   1.000
_cell.angle_alpha   90.00
_cell.angle_beta   90.00
_cell.angle_gamma   90.00
#
_symmetry.space_group_name_H-M   'P 1'
#
loop_
_entity.id
_entity.type
_entity.pdbx_description
1 polymer ?
#
loop_
_entity_poly.entity_id
_entity_poly.type
_entity_poly.pdbx_seq_one_letter_code
_entity_poly.pdbx_strand_id
1 'polypeptide(L)'
;AIITGHEVHQGDHMRSGLIEHICIDPNGPKCYCGNHGCLETYCSANALKAASGMPVKEFFNLLHQTHALNLTQIWRDYLDHLAFAIRNLNLVIDSPVIISGYLAPYFQEADMHYLLSKINENSLFQMDESQLLVGNHGQYTPAIGAALYYIKEFLTPAVS
;
A
#
# COMPACT_ATOMS: atom_id res chain seq x y z
N ALA A 1 -2.72 -7.95 -1.19
CA ALA A 1 -3.32 -9.25 -0.78
C ALA A 1 -4.32 -9.03 0.35
N ILE A 2 -5.35 -9.86 0.43
CA ILE A 2 -6.29 -9.95 1.55
C ILE A 2 -5.98 -11.25 2.29
N ILE A 3 -5.87 -11.19 3.62
CA ILE A 3 -5.58 -12.36 4.45
C ILE A 3 -6.78 -12.61 5.37
N THR A 4 -7.34 -13.83 5.33
CA THR A 4 -8.45 -14.27 6.17
C THR A 4 -8.13 -15.63 6.77
N GLY A 5 -8.33 -15.78 8.08
CA GLY A 5 -8.05 -17.06 8.76
C GLY A 5 -6.60 -17.56 8.59
N HIS A 6 -5.62 -16.65 8.56
CA HIS A 6 -4.19 -16.93 8.33
C HIS A 6 -3.84 -17.42 6.91
N GLU A 7 -4.74 -17.25 5.94
CA GLU A 7 -4.53 -17.63 4.55
C GLU A 7 -4.76 -16.47 3.59
N VAL A 8 -4.08 -16.50 2.45
CA VAL A 8 -4.31 -15.51 1.40
C VAL A 8 -5.67 -15.83 0.75
N HIS A 9 -6.57 -14.85 0.83
CA HIS A 9 -7.86 -14.94 0.15
C HIS A 9 -7.66 -14.78 -1.36
N GLN A 10 -7.88 -15.83 -2.12
CA GLN A 10 -7.62 -15.85 -3.57
C GLN A 10 -8.85 -15.49 -4.39
N GLY A 11 -10.06 -15.69 -3.87
CA GLY A 11 -11.31 -15.62 -4.63
C GLY A 11 -11.45 -16.76 -5.65
N ASP A 12 -12.60 -16.87 -6.26
CA ASP A 12 -12.93 -17.99 -7.17
C ASP A 12 -12.05 -18.04 -8.43
N HIS A 13 -11.48 -16.92 -8.83
CA HIS A 13 -10.66 -16.78 -10.04
C HIS A 13 -9.23 -16.32 -9.75
N MET A 14 -8.77 -16.47 -8.52
CA MET A 14 -7.43 -16.03 -8.06
C MET A 14 -7.16 -14.54 -8.35
N ARG A 15 -8.20 -13.70 -8.29
CA ARG A 15 -8.12 -12.26 -8.61
C ARG A 15 -8.43 -11.37 -7.41
N SER A 16 -8.62 -11.96 -6.24
CA SER A 16 -8.89 -11.18 -5.02
C SER A 16 -7.62 -10.49 -4.52
N GLY A 17 -7.80 -9.30 -3.96
CA GLY A 17 -6.71 -8.54 -3.35
C GLY A 17 -5.79 -7.79 -4.31
N LEU A 18 -6.21 -7.59 -5.58
CA LEU A 18 -5.53 -6.70 -6.54
C LEU A 18 -5.87 -5.23 -6.22
N ILE A 19 -5.55 -4.80 -5.01
CA ILE A 19 -5.92 -3.49 -4.46
C ILE A 19 -5.29 -2.35 -5.27
N GLU A 20 -4.11 -2.57 -5.83
CA GLU A 20 -3.40 -1.63 -6.68
C GLU A 20 -4.18 -1.21 -7.93
N HIS A 21 -5.16 -2.01 -8.35
CA HIS A 21 -6.01 -1.73 -9.51
C HIS A 21 -7.39 -1.15 -9.15
N ILE A 22 -7.65 -0.84 -7.89
CA ILE A 22 -8.83 -0.07 -7.51
C ILE A 22 -8.73 1.32 -8.15
N CYS A 23 -9.78 1.70 -8.90
CA CYS A 23 -9.88 3.03 -9.50
C CYS A 23 -10.21 4.05 -8.39
N ILE A 24 -9.31 4.99 -8.17
CA ILE A 24 -9.51 6.10 -7.20
C ILE A 24 -9.84 7.42 -7.89
N ASP A 25 -9.58 7.54 -9.20
CA ASP A 25 -9.94 8.68 -10.04
C ASP A 25 -10.22 8.22 -11.48
N PRO A 26 -11.49 8.14 -11.91
CA PRO A 26 -11.83 7.66 -13.25
C PRO A 26 -11.23 8.47 -14.40
N ASN A 27 -10.86 9.73 -14.15
CA ASN A 27 -10.24 10.63 -15.11
C ASN A 27 -8.70 10.69 -14.97
N GLY A 28 -8.14 9.86 -14.10
CA GLY A 28 -6.73 9.83 -13.78
C GLY A 28 -5.84 9.17 -14.85
N PRO A 29 -4.54 9.03 -14.57
CA PRO A 29 -3.56 8.48 -15.50
C PRO A 29 -3.91 7.05 -15.94
N LYS A 30 -3.46 6.71 -17.16
CA LYS A 30 -3.61 5.34 -17.69
C LYS A 30 -2.72 4.37 -16.91
N CYS A 31 -3.31 3.29 -16.43
CA CYS A 31 -2.62 2.19 -15.77
C CYS A 31 -2.15 1.15 -16.78
N TYR A 32 -1.09 0.39 -16.46
CA TYR A 32 -0.61 -0.71 -17.28
C TYR A 32 -1.64 -1.84 -17.44
N CYS A 33 -2.61 -1.96 -16.52
CA CYS A 33 -3.72 -2.91 -16.64
C CYS A 33 -4.74 -2.54 -17.75
N GLY A 34 -4.59 -1.36 -18.36
CA GLY A 34 -5.47 -0.84 -19.41
C GLY A 34 -6.54 0.14 -18.92
N ASN A 35 -6.84 0.17 -17.62
CA ASN A 35 -7.78 1.10 -17.00
C ASN A 35 -7.13 2.45 -16.69
N HIS A 36 -7.94 3.40 -16.21
CA HIS A 36 -7.50 4.72 -15.77
C HIS A 36 -7.67 4.90 -14.28
N GLY A 37 -6.77 5.70 -13.68
CA GLY A 37 -6.86 6.17 -12.30
C GLY A 37 -6.78 5.09 -11.24
N CYS A 38 -6.10 3.98 -11.53
CA CYS A 38 -5.82 2.95 -10.53
C CYS A 38 -4.90 3.48 -9.43
N LEU A 39 -5.04 2.99 -8.22
CA LEU A 39 -4.17 3.32 -7.09
C LEU A 39 -2.68 3.20 -7.44
N GLU A 40 -2.30 2.21 -8.22
CA GLU A 40 -0.93 1.99 -8.73
C GLU A 40 -0.35 3.21 -9.44
N THR A 41 -1.19 4.00 -10.13
CA THR A 41 -0.72 5.19 -10.87
C THR A 41 -0.41 6.38 -9.95
N TYR A 42 -0.79 6.32 -8.69
CA TYR A 42 -0.58 7.33 -7.66
C TYR A 42 0.33 6.83 -6.52
N CYS A 43 0.17 5.56 -6.12
CA CYS A 43 0.76 5.01 -4.92
C CYS A 43 1.72 3.83 -5.22
N SER A 44 2.61 4.02 -6.19
CA SER A 44 3.70 3.08 -6.47
C SER A 44 5.06 3.76 -6.48
N ALA A 45 6.13 2.97 -6.45
CA ALA A 45 7.49 3.46 -6.62
C ALA A 45 7.70 4.13 -7.97
N ASN A 46 7.02 3.63 -9.02
CA ASN A 46 7.08 4.22 -10.36
C ASN A 46 6.33 5.56 -10.42
N ALA A 47 5.17 5.66 -9.76
CA ALA A 47 4.42 6.90 -9.67
C ALA A 47 5.24 7.98 -8.94
N LEU A 48 5.86 7.63 -7.81
CA LEU A 48 6.73 8.53 -7.06
C LEU A 48 7.93 8.99 -7.88
N LYS A 49 8.59 8.07 -8.61
CA LYS A 49 9.68 8.39 -9.52
C LYS A 49 9.24 9.32 -10.65
N ALA A 50 8.07 9.08 -11.23
CA ALA A 50 7.52 9.93 -12.30
C ALA A 50 7.20 11.33 -11.78
N ALA A 51 6.60 11.46 -10.62
CA ALA A 51 6.24 12.74 -10.01
C ALA A 51 7.47 13.56 -9.58
N SER A 52 8.50 12.90 -9.04
CA SER A 52 9.70 13.57 -8.51
C SER A 52 10.82 13.76 -9.54
N GLY A 53 10.82 12.99 -10.63
CA GLY A 53 11.89 12.97 -11.61
C GLY A 53 13.18 12.30 -11.14
N MET A 54 13.18 11.62 -9.99
CA MET A 54 14.38 11.05 -9.38
C MET A 54 14.17 9.63 -8.83
N PRO A 55 15.25 8.85 -8.61
CA PRO A 55 15.16 7.55 -7.95
C PRO A 55 14.57 7.64 -6.54
N VAL A 56 13.79 6.65 -6.12
CA VAL A 56 13.11 6.61 -4.81
C VAL A 56 14.05 6.87 -3.65
N LYS A 57 15.21 6.23 -3.62
CA LYS A 57 16.20 6.41 -2.55
C LYS A 57 16.71 7.85 -2.46
N GLU A 58 16.95 8.48 -3.58
CA GLU A 58 17.39 9.87 -3.65
C GLU A 58 16.27 10.82 -3.20
N PHE A 59 15.05 10.56 -3.65
CA PHE A 59 13.86 11.31 -3.22
C PHE A 59 13.74 11.35 -1.70
N PHE A 60 13.76 10.21 -1.02
CA PHE A 60 13.62 10.16 0.44
C PHE A 60 14.83 10.73 1.17
N ASN A 61 16.05 10.54 0.64
CA ASN A 61 17.23 11.17 1.22
C ASN A 61 17.11 12.70 1.20
N LEU A 62 16.71 13.28 0.07
CA LEU A 62 16.53 14.73 -0.05
C LEU A 62 15.34 15.22 0.78
N LEU A 63 14.20 14.51 0.74
CA LEU A 63 13.02 14.84 1.52
C LEU A 63 13.35 14.95 3.02
N HIS A 64 14.04 13.95 3.57
CA HIS A 64 14.36 13.92 5.00
C HIS A 64 15.47 14.90 5.41
N GLN A 65 16.38 15.28 4.49
CA GLN A 65 17.46 16.20 4.78
C GLN A 65 17.05 17.66 4.63
N THR A 66 16.24 17.97 3.63
CA THR A 66 15.99 19.36 3.23
C THR A 66 14.58 19.85 3.56
N HIS A 67 13.63 18.92 3.70
CA HIS A 67 12.20 19.24 3.83
C HIS A 67 11.71 20.20 2.74
N ALA A 68 12.28 20.07 1.52
CA ALA A 68 11.93 20.93 0.39
C ALA A 68 10.44 20.85 0.09
N LEU A 69 9.79 22.01 -0.05
CA LEU A 69 8.34 22.12 -0.16
C LEU A 69 7.75 21.28 -1.33
N ASN A 70 8.44 21.27 -2.46
CA ASN A 70 8.01 20.48 -3.62
C ASN A 70 8.06 18.96 -3.36
N LEU A 71 9.10 18.45 -2.69
CA LEU A 71 9.21 17.04 -2.33
C LEU A 71 8.20 16.65 -1.25
N THR A 72 8.02 17.54 -0.27
CA THR A 72 7.01 17.35 0.77
C THR A 72 5.60 17.28 0.17
N GLN A 73 5.30 18.13 -0.82
CA GLN A 73 4.00 18.10 -1.48
C GLN A 73 3.79 16.81 -2.27
N ILE A 74 4.77 16.36 -3.05
CA ILE A 74 4.71 15.08 -3.79
C ILE A 74 4.44 13.92 -2.82
N TRP A 75 5.12 13.90 -1.67
CA TRP A 75 4.91 12.84 -0.69
C TRP A 75 3.54 12.92 -0.01
N ARG A 76 3.06 14.12 0.28
CA ARG A 76 1.70 14.33 0.83
C ARG A 76 0.62 13.90 -0.16
N ASP A 77 0.76 14.25 -1.43
CA ASP A 77 -0.19 13.82 -2.47
C ASP A 77 -0.25 12.28 -2.57
N TYR A 78 0.91 11.61 -2.45
CA TYR A 78 0.98 10.15 -2.35
C TYR A 78 0.20 9.64 -1.13
N LEU A 79 0.43 10.20 0.05
CA LEU A 79 -0.23 9.80 1.29
C LEU A 79 -1.74 10.07 1.24
N ASP A 80 -2.18 11.17 0.64
CA ASP A 80 -3.60 11.51 0.49
C ASP A 80 -4.33 10.49 -0.41
N HIS A 81 -3.74 10.10 -1.54
CA HIS A 81 -4.29 9.05 -2.40
C HIS A 81 -4.33 7.69 -1.69
N LEU A 82 -3.28 7.37 -0.93
CA LEU A 82 -3.23 6.14 -0.15
C LEU A 82 -4.29 6.12 0.94
N ALA A 83 -4.47 7.24 1.67
CA ALA A 83 -5.51 7.41 2.68
C ALA A 83 -6.91 7.20 2.10
N PHE A 84 -7.17 7.81 0.94
CA PHE A 84 -8.45 7.66 0.23
C PHE A 84 -8.73 6.18 -0.10
N ALA A 85 -7.72 5.48 -0.62
CA ALA A 85 -7.87 4.07 -0.96
C ALA A 85 -8.09 3.19 0.28
N ILE A 86 -7.32 3.40 1.34
CA ILE A 86 -7.44 2.64 2.62
C ILE A 86 -8.82 2.88 3.24
N ARG A 87 -9.28 4.11 3.30
CA ARG A 87 -10.60 4.44 3.84
C ARG A 87 -11.73 3.70 3.10
N ASN A 88 -11.69 3.68 1.76
CA ASN A 88 -12.70 2.99 0.97
C ASN A 88 -12.61 1.47 1.12
N LEU A 89 -11.39 0.93 1.19
CA LEU A 89 -11.15 -0.49 1.42
C LEU A 89 -11.67 -0.94 2.79
N ASN A 90 -11.47 -0.12 3.82
CA ASN A 90 -11.91 -0.42 5.19
C ASN A 90 -13.43 -0.54 5.30
N LEU A 91 -14.20 0.22 4.50
CA LEU A 91 -15.66 0.09 4.43
C LEU A 91 -16.12 -1.27 3.87
N VAL A 92 -15.24 -1.98 3.17
CA VAL A 92 -15.58 -3.27 2.52
C VAL A 92 -15.02 -4.45 3.32
N ILE A 93 -13.81 -4.31 3.91
CA ILE A 93 -13.08 -5.45 4.48
C ILE A 93 -13.03 -5.38 6.00
N ASP A 94 -13.10 -4.19 6.62
CA ASP A 94 -13.04 -3.99 8.08
C ASP A 94 -11.94 -4.83 8.75
N SER A 95 -10.69 -4.58 8.36
CA SER A 95 -9.51 -5.32 8.83
C SER A 95 -8.31 -4.40 8.98
N PRO A 96 -7.34 -4.72 9.84
CA PRO A 96 -6.08 -4.00 9.89
C PRO A 96 -5.38 -3.96 8.52
N VAL A 97 -4.75 -2.84 8.25
CA VAL A 97 -3.99 -2.60 7.01
C VAL A 97 -2.51 -2.61 7.30
N ILE A 98 -1.76 -3.39 6.54
CA ILE A 98 -0.29 -3.44 6.63
C ILE A 98 0.30 -2.85 5.36
N ILE A 99 0.97 -1.70 5.49
CA ILE A 99 1.76 -1.10 4.41
C ILE A 99 3.06 -1.89 4.30
N SER A 100 3.31 -2.48 3.15
CA SER A 100 4.49 -3.34 2.95
C SER A 100 5.11 -3.13 1.56
N GLY A 101 6.21 -3.84 1.29
CA GLY A 101 6.90 -3.78 0.02
C GLY A 101 8.00 -2.71 -0.03
N TYR A 102 8.38 -2.32 -1.24
CA TYR A 102 9.58 -1.53 -1.49
C TYR A 102 9.60 -0.16 -0.81
N LEU A 103 8.44 0.50 -0.68
CA LEU A 103 8.34 1.83 -0.07
C LEU A 103 8.16 1.81 1.46
N ALA A 104 7.75 0.68 2.04
CA ALA A 104 7.48 0.57 3.47
C ALA A 104 8.62 1.08 4.39
N PRO A 105 9.92 0.80 4.10
CA PRO A 105 11.01 1.27 4.95
C PRO A 105 11.20 2.80 4.99
N TYR A 106 10.56 3.53 4.10
CA TYR A 106 10.68 4.99 4.04
C TYR A 106 9.61 5.72 4.84
N PHE A 107 8.55 5.01 5.27
CA PHE A 107 7.51 5.60 6.12
C PHE A 107 8.06 5.91 7.49
N GLN A 108 7.92 7.15 7.93
CA GLN A 108 8.25 7.61 9.27
C GLN A 108 6.99 7.66 10.14
N GLU A 109 7.17 7.76 11.45
CA GLU A 109 6.07 7.90 12.41
C GLU A 109 5.14 9.08 12.07
N ALA A 110 5.73 10.22 11.69
CA ALA A 110 4.98 11.39 11.26
C ALA A 110 4.11 11.14 10.01
N ASP A 111 4.58 10.30 9.07
CA ASP A 111 3.80 9.90 7.89
C ASP A 111 2.61 9.02 8.29
N MET A 112 2.81 8.12 9.25
CA MET A 112 1.76 7.24 9.75
C MET A 112 0.67 8.02 10.50
N HIS A 113 1.04 8.98 11.34
CA HIS A 113 0.10 9.88 11.99
C HIS A 113 -0.67 10.73 10.98
N TYR A 114 0.01 11.28 9.97
CA TYR A 114 -0.63 12.03 8.90
C TYR A 114 -1.62 11.15 8.12
N LEU A 115 -1.18 9.96 7.70
CA LEU A 115 -2.00 9.01 6.95
C LEU A 115 -3.25 8.62 7.75
N LEU A 116 -3.09 8.27 9.03
CA LEU A 116 -4.20 7.93 9.92
C LEU A 116 -5.19 9.09 10.07
N SER A 117 -4.69 10.32 10.23
CA SER A 117 -5.54 11.51 10.30
C SER A 117 -6.37 11.68 9.01
N LYS A 118 -5.75 11.45 7.84
CA LYS A 118 -6.42 11.54 6.53
C LYS A 118 -7.40 10.41 6.27
N ILE A 119 -7.12 9.21 6.73
CA ILE A 119 -8.08 8.08 6.67
C ILE A 119 -9.32 8.43 7.48
N ASN A 120 -9.14 9.00 8.68
CA ASN A 120 -10.21 9.32 9.61
C ASN A 120 -10.98 10.62 9.24
N GLU A 121 -10.38 11.48 8.41
CA GLU A 121 -11.04 12.67 7.88
C GLU A 121 -12.23 12.25 6.99
N ASN A 122 -13.44 12.61 7.37
CA ASN A 122 -14.67 12.22 6.68
C ASN A 122 -14.92 10.70 6.60
N SER A 123 -14.37 9.91 7.53
CA SER A 123 -14.66 8.48 7.66
C SER A 123 -15.90 8.23 8.52
N LEU A 124 -16.70 7.24 8.13
CA LEU A 124 -17.82 6.76 8.93
C LEU A 124 -17.35 6.05 10.21
N PHE A 125 -16.27 5.31 10.10
CA PHE A 125 -15.64 4.58 11.20
C PHE A 125 -14.21 5.08 11.39
N GLN A 126 -13.79 5.24 12.64
CA GLN A 126 -12.43 5.68 12.96
C GLN A 126 -11.50 4.47 13.02
N MET A 127 -10.40 4.56 12.32
CA MET A 127 -9.28 3.61 12.40
C MET A 127 -8.33 4.09 13.50
N ASP A 128 -7.81 3.18 14.32
CA ASP A 128 -6.77 3.48 15.32
C ASP A 128 -5.37 3.02 14.85
N GLU A 129 -4.34 3.40 15.62
CA GLU A 129 -2.95 3.09 15.30
C GLU A 129 -2.66 1.58 15.23
N SER A 130 -3.40 0.75 15.97
CA SER A 130 -3.23 -0.71 15.96
C SER A 130 -3.74 -1.36 14.68
N GLN A 131 -4.57 -0.65 13.93
CA GLN A 131 -5.17 -1.11 12.69
C GLN A 131 -4.39 -0.64 11.44
N LEU A 132 -3.40 0.26 11.58
CA LEU A 132 -2.57 0.75 10.48
C LEU A 132 -1.10 0.52 10.78
N LEU A 133 -0.50 -0.47 10.14
CA LEU A 133 0.83 -0.96 10.46
C LEU A 133 1.77 -0.83 9.28
N VAL A 134 3.08 -0.76 9.55
CA VAL A 134 4.14 -0.85 8.54
C VAL A 134 4.87 -2.18 8.69
N GLY A 135 4.96 -2.92 7.59
CA GLY A 135 5.72 -4.18 7.55
C GLY A 135 7.23 -3.93 7.54
N ASN A 136 7.96 -4.76 8.26
CA ASN A 136 9.40 -4.62 8.49
C ASN A 136 10.32 -5.36 7.50
N HIS A 137 9.75 -6.06 6.51
CA HIS A 137 10.54 -6.86 5.54
C HIS A 137 10.86 -6.13 4.22
N GLY A 138 10.34 -4.92 4.02
CA GLY A 138 10.61 -4.07 2.88
C GLY A 138 10.48 -4.78 1.53
N GLN A 139 11.48 -4.64 0.67
CA GLN A 139 11.50 -5.24 -0.66
C GLN A 139 11.45 -6.78 -0.67
N TYR A 140 11.77 -7.45 0.43
CA TYR A 140 11.76 -8.91 0.54
C TYR A 140 10.38 -9.49 0.87
N THR A 141 9.39 -8.66 1.20
CA THR A 141 8.04 -9.09 1.57
C THR A 141 7.40 -10.06 0.56
N PRO A 142 7.45 -9.81 -0.78
CA PRO A 142 6.87 -10.73 -1.74
C PRO A 142 7.58 -12.09 -1.78
N ALA A 143 8.91 -12.09 -1.69
CA ALA A 143 9.69 -13.33 -1.69
C ALA A 143 9.45 -14.17 -0.43
N ILE A 144 9.37 -13.52 0.73
CA ILE A 144 9.03 -14.17 2.00
C ILE A 144 7.62 -14.76 1.93
N GLY A 145 6.64 -13.99 1.43
CA GLY A 145 5.26 -14.47 1.29
C GLY A 145 5.16 -15.70 0.38
N ALA A 146 5.84 -15.68 -0.76
CA ALA A 146 5.89 -16.83 -1.66
C ALA A 146 6.57 -18.05 -1.01
N ALA A 147 7.70 -17.85 -0.32
CA ALA A 147 8.39 -18.92 0.38
C ALA A 147 7.53 -19.57 1.47
N LEU A 148 6.82 -18.75 2.26
CA LEU A 148 5.93 -19.24 3.32
C LEU A 148 4.78 -20.09 2.76
N TYR A 149 4.25 -19.74 1.59
CA TYR A 149 3.21 -20.53 0.94
C TYR A 149 3.70 -21.96 0.65
N TYR A 150 4.87 -22.11 0.01
CA TYR A 150 5.44 -23.42 -0.30
C TYR A 150 5.91 -24.18 0.95
N ILE A 151 6.46 -23.51 1.95
CA ILE A 151 6.84 -24.14 3.23
C ILE A 151 5.60 -24.73 3.90
N LYS A 152 4.49 -24.01 3.91
CA LYS A 152 3.22 -24.50 4.49
C LYS A 152 2.74 -25.75 3.76
N GLU A 153 2.72 -25.77 2.42
CA GLU A 153 2.35 -26.95 1.64
C GLU A 153 3.28 -28.15 1.92
N PHE A 154 4.58 -27.91 2.05
CA PHE A 154 5.55 -28.97 2.34
C PHE A 154 5.42 -29.53 3.75
N LEU A 155 5.15 -28.69 4.76
CA LEU A 155 5.03 -29.09 6.16
C LEU A 155 3.65 -29.64 6.53
N THR A 156 2.63 -29.45 5.67
CA THR A 156 1.27 -29.97 5.86
C THR A 156 1.04 -31.04 4.77
N PRO A 157 1.59 -32.27 4.91
CA PRO A 157 1.32 -33.31 3.93
C PRO A 157 -0.18 -33.55 3.88
N ALA A 158 -0.72 -33.66 2.66
CA ALA A 158 -2.11 -33.97 2.45
C ALA A 158 -2.47 -35.21 3.27
N VAL A 159 -3.35 -35.03 4.25
CA VAL A 159 -3.98 -36.16 4.95
C VAL A 159 -4.93 -36.77 3.91
N SER A 160 -4.48 -37.81 3.26
CA SER A 160 -5.25 -38.63 2.31
C SER A 160 -6.33 -39.43 3.05
#